data_9b5a51023405c4a987f23f79a7cefb48
#
_entry.id   9b5a51023405c4a987f23f79a7cefb48
#
_cell.length_a   1.000
_cell.length_b   1.000
_cell.length_c   1.000
_cell.angle_alpha   90.00
_cell.angle_beta   90.00
_cell.angle_gamma   90.00
#
_symmetry.space_group_name_H-M   'P 1'
#
loop_
_entity.id
_entity.type
_entity.pdbx_description
1 polymer ?
#
loop_
_entity_poly.entity_id
_entity_poly.type
_entity_poly.pdbx_seq_one_letter_code
_entity_poly.pdbx_strand_id
1 'polypeptide(L)'
;MAPDSQHPPICDYEGSDYQTRFWGQGGRAYEDGAEAIALRRLLPKSGKLLLEVGAGAGRNTPRYTGFERIVVMDYSTTQLQQAQQALGTSPRYIYVAADAYKLPFVDGLFDAATMIRVIHHMADAPAALAQVRQVLQPRGKFILEYANKQNLKAIVRYVLRKQDWSPFDKTPVEFIPLNFDFHPVAINEWLRAVGFAIERRLAVSHFRMGWLKRNVPTRLLVGLDGLFQPLGGLWQLTPSMFVRARANEGTPVAKPGEFFKCPECGTALPEGSATHLDCKGCGRRWGIQGGIYNFKQAI
;
A
#
# COMPACT_ATOMS: atom_id res chain seq x y z
N MET A 1 -25.36 2.68 -19.38
CA MET A 1 -25.43 2.04 -18.07
C MET A 1 -24.95 3.07 -17.06
N ALA A 2 -25.78 3.44 -16.08
CA ALA A 2 -25.33 4.32 -14.99
C ALA A 2 -24.25 3.57 -14.18
N PRO A 3 -23.20 4.26 -13.69
CA PRO A 3 -22.20 3.62 -12.86
C PRO A 3 -22.87 3.06 -11.61
N ASP A 4 -22.56 1.80 -11.29
CA ASP A 4 -23.01 1.12 -10.10
C ASP A 4 -22.54 1.94 -8.87
N SER A 5 -23.47 2.61 -8.20
CA SER A 5 -23.20 3.64 -7.19
C SER A 5 -22.67 3.09 -5.86
N GLN A 6 -22.27 1.82 -5.82
CA GLN A 6 -21.84 1.12 -4.59
C GLN A 6 -20.33 0.82 -4.51
N HIS A 7 -19.57 0.97 -5.61
CA HIS A 7 -18.16 0.64 -5.62
C HIS A 7 -17.31 1.92 -5.72
N PRO A 8 -16.34 2.16 -4.80
CA PRO A 8 -15.45 3.31 -4.89
C PRO A 8 -14.65 3.29 -6.19
N PRO A 9 -14.39 4.46 -6.81
CA PRO A 9 -13.59 4.52 -8.03
C PRO A 9 -12.16 4.02 -7.78
N ILE A 10 -11.59 3.34 -8.79
CA ILE A 10 -10.26 2.75 -8.75
C ILE A 10 -9.32 3.58 -9.64
N CYS A 11 -8.14 3.90 -9.11
CA CYS A 11 -7.05 4.46 -9.90
C CYS A 11 -6.36 3.33 -10.67
N ASP A 12 -6.59 3.28 -11.99
CA ASP A 12 -6.06 2.22 -12.84
C ASP A 12 -4.84 2.71 -13.63
N TYR A 13 -3.73 2.01 -13.49
CA TYR A 13 -2.49 2.23 -14.24
C TYR A 13 -2.29 1.24 -15.39
N GLU A 14 -3.36 0.59 -15.87
CA GLU A 14 -3.27 -0.36 -16.98
C GLU A 14 -2.70 0.31 -18.24
N GLY A 15 -1.72 -0.34 -18.88
CA GLY A 15 -1.03 0.19 -20.05
C GLY A 15 -0.09 1.37 -19.78
N SER A 16 0.11 1.79 -18.53
CA SER A 16 0.94 2.95 -18.21
C SER A 16 2.42 2.61 -18.04
N ASP A 17 3.27 3.57 -18.38
CA ASP A 17 4.72 3.54 -18.13
C ASP A 17 5.11 4.28 -16.83
N TYR A 18 4.18 4.29 -15.85
CA TYR A 18 4.31 5.00 -14.57
C TYR A 18 5.67 4.74 -13.88
N GLN A 19 6.12 3.48 -13.83
CA GLN A 19 7.38 3.13 -13.19
C GLN A 19 8.57 3.87 -13.83
N THR A 20 8.66 3.86 -15.17
CA THR A 20 9.76 4.48 -15.90
C THR A 20 9.73 6.01 -15.78
N ARG A 21 8.58 6.63 -16.00
CA ARG A 21 8.44 8.10 -15.96
C ARG A 21 8.56 8.65 -14.56
N PHE A 22 7.87 8.06 -13.60
CA PHE A 22 7.78 8.61 -12.25
C PHE A 22 9.03 8.28 -11.42
N TRP A 23 9.50 7.04 -11.45
CA TRP A 23 10.64 6.61 -10.64
C TRP A 23 11.97 6.66 -11.39
N GLY A 24 12.04 6.18 -12.63
CA GLY A 24 13.26 6.13 -13.40
C GLY A 24 13.76 7.50 -13.83
N GLN A 25 12.89 8.31 -14.42
CA GLN A 25 13.22 9.63 -14.97
C GLN A 25 12.87 10.80 -14.03
N GLY A 26 12.04 10.58 -13.02
CA GLY A 26 11.47 11.61 -12.17
C GLY A 26 12.39 12.20 -11.09
N GLY A 27 13.68 11.85 -11.03
CA GLY A 27 14.63 12.38 -10.05
C GLY A 27 14.25 12.06 -8.60
N ARG A 28 13.73 10.86 -8.33
CA ARG A 28 13.17 10.42 -7.03
C ARG A 28 14.15 9.63 -6.15
N ALA A 29 15.43 9.62 -6.48
CA ALA A 29 16.45 8.86 -5.74
C ALA A 29 16.50 9.21 -4.24
N TYR A 30 16.22 10.48 -3.89
CA TYR A 30 16.15 10.91 -2.48
C TYR A 30 14.92 10.28 -1.79
N GLU A 31 13.74 10.40 -2.38
CA GLU A 31 12.51 9.84 -1.84
C GLU A 31 12.62 8.32 -1.69
N ASP A 32 13.16 7.65 -2.70
CA ASP A 32 13.38 6.20 -2.69
C ASP A 32 14.33 5.75 -1.57
N GLY A 33 15.44 6.46 -1.39
CA GLY A 33 16.40 6.19 -0.31
C GLY A 33 15.81 6.43 1.08
N ALA A 34 15.04 7.51 1.26
CA ALA A 34 14.38 7.81 2.53
C ALA A 34 13.31 6.75 2.87
N GLU A 35 12.51 6.31 1.90
CA GLU A 35 11.53 5.22 2.03
C GLU A 35 12.21 3.89 2.40
N ALA A 36 13.35 3.57 1.78
CA ALA A 36 14.11 2.36 2.08
C ALA A 36 14.54 2.30 3.56
N ILE A 37 14.98 3.45 4.14
CA ILE A 37 15.31 3.54 5.56
C ILE A 37 14.06 3.33 6.42
N ALA A 38 12.94 3.97 6.08
CA ALA A 38 11.69 3.85 6.83
C ALA A 38 11.19 2.39 6.83
N LEU A 39 11.15 1.73 5.68
CA LEU A 39 10.76 0.33 5.55
C LEU A 39 11.65 -0.58 6.40
N ARG A 40 12.98 -0.45 6.31
CA ARG A 40 13.91 -1.24 7.13
C ARG A 40 13.68 -1.08 8.64
N ARG A 41 13.21 0.09 9.09
CA ARG A 41 12.93 0.38 10.51
C ARG A 41 11.58 -0.14 10.99
N LEU A 42 10.62 -0.26 10.08
CA LEU A 42 9.24 -0.61 10.42
C LEU A 42 8.90 -2.07 10.15
N LEU A 43 9.52 -2.68 9.15
CA LEU A 43 9.27 -4.07 8.80
C LEU A 43 9.67 -5.03 9.93
N PRO A 44 8.91 -6.11 10.16
CA PRO A 44 9.36 -7.24 10.94
C PRO A 44 10.66 -7.82 10.36
N LYS A 45 11.52 -8.35 11.23
CA LYS A 45 12.79 -8.96 10.79
C LYS A 45 12.59 -10.27 10.04
N SER A 46 11.48 -10.98 10.30
CA SER A 46 11.12 -12.26 9.70
C SER A 46 9.61 -12.47 9.69
N GLY A 47 9.14 -13.30 8.78
CA GLY A 47 7.75 -13.74 8.64
C GLY A 47 7.63 -14.77 7.52
N LYS A 48 6.52 -15.50 7.49
CA LYS A 48 6.25 -16.50 6.45
C LYS A 48 5.68 -15.84 5.19
N LEU A 49 4.67 -15.00 5.36
CA LEU A 49 3.91 -14.44 4.23
C LEU A 49 3.63 -12.95 4.42
N LEU A 50 4.04 -12.16 3.43
CA LEU A 50 3.76 -10.72 3.36
C LEU A 50 2.84 -10.41 2.18
N LEU A 51 1.86 -9.51 2.39
CA LEU A 51 1.05 -8.90 1.35
C LEU A 51 1.59 -7.50 1.02
N GLU A 52 2.01 -7.29 -0.22
CA GLU A 52 2.30 -5.96 -0.76
C GLU A 52 1.10 -5.47 -1.57
N VAL A 53 0.32 -4.53 -1.01
CA VAL A 53 -0.83 -3.92 -1.69
C VAL A 53 -0.37 -2.75 -2.53
N GLY A 54 -0.71 -2.75 -3.83
CA GLY A 54 -0.28 -1.73 -4.78
C GLY A 54 1.22 -1.79 -5.06
N ALA A 55 1.71 -2.98 -5.38
CA ALA A 55 3.13 -3.25 -5.61
C ALA A 55 3.71 -2.52 -6.83
N GLY A 56 2.84 -2.15 -7.80
CA GLY A 56 3.26 -1.63 -9.09
C GLY A 56 4.21 -2.61 -9.80
N ALA A 57 5.30 -2.09 -10.34
CA ALA A 57 6.36 -2.91 -10.96
C ALA A 57 7.33 -3.55 -9.94
N GLY A 58 6.95 -3.69 -8.67
CA GLY A 58 7.73 -4.41 -7.67
C GLY A 58 8.92 -3.65 -7.09
N ARG A 59 8.91 -2.33 -7.11
CA ARG A 59 10.03 -1.48 -6.64
C ARG A 59 10.45 -1.76 -5.19
N ASN A 60 9.49 -1.92 -4.29
CA ASN A 60 9.77 -2.15 -2.86
C ASN A 60 9.93 -3.63 -2.52
N THR A 61 9.42 -4.54 -3.33
CA THR A 61 9.40 -5.99 -3.09
C THR A 61 10.75 -6.58 -2.69
N PRO A 62 11.89 -6.21 -3.32
CA PRO A 62 13.22 -6.71 -2.93
C PRO A 62 13.65 -6.31 -1.51
N ARG A 63 13.01 -5.30 -0.91
CA ARG A 63 13.33 -4.80 0.44
C ARG A 63 12.74 -5.67 1.55
N TYR A 64 11.81 -6.57 1.22
CA TYR A 64 11.12 -7.46 2.17
C TYR A 64 11.89 -8.77 2.39
N THR A 65 13.19 -8.67 2.66
CA THR A 65 14.13 -9.79 2.72
C THR A 65 13.84 -10.81 3.83
N GLY A 66 13.15 -10.37 4.89
CA GLY A 66 12.83 -11.22 6.04
C GLY A 66 11.65 -12.17 5.83
N PHE A 67 10.94 -12.11 4.69
CA PHE A 67 9.77 -12.94 4.43
C PHE A 67 10.07 -14.07 3.47
N GLU A 68 9.57 -15.27 3.80
CA GLU A 68 9.73 -16.47 2.96
C GLU A 68 9.01 -16.31 1.62
N ARG A 69 7.75 -15.82 1.67
CA ARG A 69 6.90 -15.59 0.50
C ARG A 69 6.29 -14.19 0.53
N ILE A 70 6.08 -13.62 -0.65
CA ILE A 70 5.51 -12.28 -0.83
C ILE A 70 4.40 -12.37 -1.88
N VAL A 71 3.21 -11.94 -1.52
CA VAL A 71 2.15 -11.66 -2.49
C VAL A 71 2.37 -10.25 -3.03
N VAL A 72 2.68 -10.18 -4.32
CA VAL A 72 2.88 -8.94 -5.09
C VAL A 72 1.54 -8.61 -5.72
N MET A 73 0.77 -7.73 -5.09
CA MET A 73 -0.58 -7.42 -5.52
C MET A 73 -0.69 -6.01 -6.08
N ASP A 74 -1.30 -5.88 -7.24
CA ASP A 74 -1.66 -4.60 -7.86
C ASP A 74 -2.99 -4.73 -8.60
N TYR A 75 -3.67 -3.61 -8.88
CA TYR A 75 -4.84 -3.63 -9.75
C TYR A 75 -4.42 -3.79 -11.21
N SER A 76 -3.32 -3.16 -11.64
CA SER A 76 -2.84 -3.20 -13.03
C SER A 76 -2.08 -4.49 -13.34
N THR A 77 -2.59 -5.26 -14.30
CA THR A 77 -1.90 -6.45 -14.84
C THR A 77 -0.60 -6.06 -15.54
N THR A 78 -0.57 -4.93 -16.22
CA THR A 78 0.63 -4.40 -16.88
C THR A 78 1.75 -4.15 -15.84
N GLN A 79 1.45 -3.56 -14.70
CA GLN A 79 2.43 -3.34 -13.64
C GLN A 79 2.95 -4.66 -13.06
N LEU A 80 2.08 -5.66 -12.88
CA LEU A 80 2.48 -6.99 -12.40
C LEU A 80 3.37 -7.74 -13.40
N GLN A 81 3.13 -7.59 -14.70
CA GLN A 81 4.02 -8.14 -15.73
C GLN A 81 5.42 -7.51 -15.66
N GLN A 82 5.50 -6.20 -15.45
CA GLN A 82 6.77 -5.51 -15.23
C GLN A 82 7.45 -5.99 -13.93
N ALA A 83 6.67 -6.21 -12.86
CA ALA A 83 7.18 -6.79 -11.62
C ALA A 83 7.74 -8.20 -11.84
N GLN A 84 7.06 -9.07 -12.61
CA GLN A 84 7.58 -10.40 -12.97
C GLN A 84 8.89 -10.32 -13.76
N GLN A 85 9.01 -9.37 -14.68
CA GLN A 85 10.26 -9.15 -15.44
C GLN A 85 11.41 -8.74 -14.52
N ALA A 86 11.13 -7.91 -13.50
CA ALA A 86 12.14 -7.40 -12.58
C ALA A 86 12.52 -8.39 -11.47
N LEU A 87 11.56 -9.16 -10.94
CA LEU A 87 11.71 -10.02 -9.75
C LEU A 87 11.86 -11.51 -10.10
N GLY A 88 11.41 -11.90 -11.32
CA GLY A 88 11.34 -13.29 -11.75
C GLY A 88 10.10 -14.02 -11.27
N THR A 89 10.07 -15.34 -11.57
CA THR A 89 8.91 -16.23 -11.31
C THR A 89 9.22 -17.28 -10.23
N SER A 90 10.09 -16.97 -9.27
CA SER A 90 10.41 -17.92 -8.20
C SER A 90 9.18 -18.17 -7.30
N PRO A 91 9.11 -19.32 -6.62
CA PRO A 91 8.01 -19.64 -5.68
C PRO A 91 7.85 -18.65 -4.53
N ARG A 92 8.85 -17.77 -4.33
CA ARG A 92 8.81 -16.71 -3.34
C ARG A 92 7.76 -15.64 -3.66
N TYR A 93 7.48 -15.40 -4.95
CA TYR A 93 6.59 -14.34 -5.38
C TYR A 93 5.28 -14.91 -5.94
N ILE A 94 4.16 -14.39 -5.44
CA ILE A 94 2.81 -14.73 -5.90
C ILE A 94 2.20 -13.45 -6.47
N TYR A 95 1.96 -13.41 -7.76
CA TYR A 95 1.45 -12.22 -8.46
C TYR A 95 -0.06 -12.26 -8.53
N VAL A 96 -0.73 -11.21 -8.02
CA VAL A 96 -2.19 -11.17 -7.91
C VAL A 96 -2.72 -9.83 -8.42
N ALA A 97 -3.52 -9.87 -9.48
CA ALA A 97 -4.29 -8.73 -9.97
C ALA A 97 -5.64 -8.68 -9.24
N ALA A 98 -5.83 -7.69 -8.36
CA ALA A 98 -7.05 -7.60 -7.56
C ALA A 98 -7.32 -6.17 -7.10
N ASP A 99 -8.58 -5.94 -6.73
CA ASP A 99 -9.06 -4.72 -6.13
C ASP A 99 -8.74 -4.67 -4.63
N ALA A 100 -8.16 -3.55 -4.16
CA ALA A 100 -7.85 -3.34 -2.76
C ALA A 100 -9.11 -3.22 -1.87
N TYR A 101 -10.28 -2.96 -2.45
CA TYR A 101 -11.57 -2.96 -1.76
C TYR A 101 -12.21 -4.34 -1.63
N LYS A 102 -11.68 -5.36 -2.34
CA LYS A 102 -12.19 -6.74 -2.36
C LYS A 102 -11.03 -7.73 -2.40
N LEU A 103 -10.24 -7.79 -1.34
CA LEU A 103 -9.06 -8.67 -1.28
C LEU A 103 -9.44 -10.15 -1.41
N PRO A 104 -8.87 -10.88 -2.38
CA PRO A 104 -9.23 -12.27 -2.66
C PRO A 104 -8.49 -13.28 -1.75
N PHE A 105 -8.23 -12.93 -0.50
CA PHE A 105 -7.50 -13.75 0.45
C PHE A 105 -8.38 -14.13 1.62
N VAL A 106 -8.21 -15.35 2.15
CA VAL A 106 -8.90 -15.77 3.36
C VAL A 106 -8.49 -14.90 4.55
N ASP A 107 -9.38 -14.81 5.53
CA ASP A 107 -9.17 -13.99 6.71
C ASP A 107 -7.99 -14.52 7.54
N GLY A 108 -7.19 -13.60 8.09
CA GLY A 108 -6.07 -13.95 8.97
C GLY A 108 -4.95 -14.76 8.32
N LEU A 109 -4.66 -14.52 7.04
CA LEU A 109 -3.65 -15.26 6.26
C LEU A 109 -2.23 -14.71 6.46
N PHE A 110 -2.05 -13.38 6.51
CA PHE A 110 -0.73 -12.74 6.39
C PHE A 110 -0.11 -12.38 7.74
N ASP A 111 1.20 -12.61 7.88
CA ASP A 111 2.00 -12.14 9.03
C ASP A 111 2.20 -10.61 8.99
N ALA A 112 2.31 -10.07 7.78
CA ALA A 112 2.43 -8.64 7.58
C ALA A 112 1.80 -8.19 6.25
N ALA A 113 1.46 -6.89 6.19
CA ALA A 113 1.07 -6.22 4.95
C ALA A 113 1.79 -4.88 4.83
N THR A 114 2.00 -4.44 3.60
CA THR A 114 2.50 -3.10 3.26
C THR A 114 1.55 -2.43 2.28
N MET A 115 1.37 -1.12 2.44
CA MET A 115 0.63 -0.26 1.51
C MET A 115 1.41 1.06 1.39
N ILE A 116 2.27 1.15 0.36
CA ILE A 116 3.23 2.25 0.20
C ILE A 116 2.92 3.01 -1.07
N ARG A 117 2.55 4.28 -0.93
CA ARG A 117 2.08 5.16 -2.03
C ARG A 117 0.83 4.64 -2.74
N VAL A 118 -0.10 4.09 -1.97
CA VAL A 118 -1.34 3.51 -2.50
C VAL A 118 -2.57 4.16 -1.90
N ILE A 119 -2.62 4.33 -0.58
CA ILE A 119 -3.83 4.82 0.10
C ILE A 119 -4.29 6.19 -0.42
N HIS A 120 -3.37 7.01 -0.91
CA HIS A 120 -3.71 8.31 -1.49
C HIS A 120 -4.45 8.21 -2.84
N HIS A 121 -4.61 7.01 -3.39
CA HIS A 121 -5.48 6.72 -4.53
C HIS A 121 -6.83 6.12 -4.14
N MET A 122 -7.10 5.98 -2.82
CA MET A 122 -8.32 5.37 -2.31
C MET A 122 -9.35 6.44 -1.95
N ALA A 123 -10.46 6.48 -2.69
CA ALA A 123 -11.59 7.38 -2.41
C ALA A 123 -12.26 7.03 -1.07
N ASP A 124 -12.32 5.74 -0.72
CA ASP A 124 -12.76 5.22 0.59
C ASP A 124 -11.58 4.54 1.30
N ALA A 125 -10.69 5.35 1.88
CA ALA A 125 -9.54 4.84 2.61
C ALA A 125 -9.92 3.93 3.80
N PRO A 126 -10.95 4.21 4.62
CA PRO A 126 -11.43 3.30 5.65
C PRO A 126 -11.81 1.91 5.15
N ALA A 127 -12.52 1.81 4.02
CA ALA A 127 -12.91 0.52 3.44
C ALA A 127 -11.68 -0.30 3.01
N ALA A 128 -10.70 0.32 2.35
CA ALA A 128 -9.45 -0.35 1.98
C ALA A 128 -8.65 -0.83 3.21
N LEU A 129 -8.57 0.00 4.26
CA LEU A 129 -7.92 -0.37 5.52
C LEU A 129 -8.61 -1.55 6.22
N ALA A 130 -9.94 -1.62 6.16
CA ALA A 130 -10.72 -2.74 6.71
C ALA A 130 -10.39 -4.06 5.99
N GLN A 131 -10.25 -4.04 4.66
CA GLN A 131 -9.83 -5.22 3.89
C GLN A 131 -8.44 -5.71 4.31
N VAL A 132 -7.47 -4.81 4.43
CA VAL A 132 -6.12 -5.18 4.89
C VAL A 132 -6.18 -5.75 6.32
N ARG A 133 -7.00 -5.15 7.20
CA ARG A 133 -7.16 -5.66 8.57
C ARG A 133 -7.71 -7.09 8.61
N GLN A 134 -8.68 -7.38 7.76
CA GLN A 134 -9.34 -8.68 7.71
C GLN A 134 -8.39 -9.81 7.32
N VAL A 135 -7.48 -9.58 6.38
CA VAL A 135 -6.55 -10.62 5.90
C VAL A 135 -5.30 -10.79 6.77
N LEU A 136 -5.07 -9.89 7.72
CA LEU A 136 -3.95 -10.00 8.65
C LEU A 136 -4.27 -10.92 9.83
N GLN A 137 -3.32 -11.78 10.19
CA GLN A 137 -3.35 -12.60 11.41
C GLN A 137 -3.48 -11.72 12.66
N PRO A 138 -3.97 -12.27 13.79
CA PRO A 138 -3.84 -11.63 15.09
C PRO A 138 -2.39 -11.20 15.33
N ARG A 139 -2.18 -9.95 15.75
CA ARG A 139 -0.86 -9.32 15.96
C ARG A 139 -0.02 -9.12 14.70
N GLY A 140 -0.54 -9.42 13.51
CA GLY A 140 0.10 -9.13 12.22
C GLY A 140 0.48 -7.67 12.09
N LYS A 141 1.53 -7.37 11.33
CA LYS A 141 2.06 -5.99 11.19
C LYS A 141 1.59 -5.37 9.89
N PHE A 142 1.15 -4.13 9.98
CA PHE A 142 0.80 -3.32 8.82
C PHE A 142 1.72 -2.11 8.72
N ILE A 143 2.38 -1.93 7.59
CA ILE A 143 3.18 -0.76 7.28
C ILE A 143 2.44 0.07 6.24
N LEU A 144 1.95 1.23 6.66
CA LEU A 144 1.22 2.17 5.82
C LEU A 144 2.07 3.41 5.57
N GLU A 145 2.14 3.85 4.32
CA GLU A 145 2.58 5.20 3.96
C GLU A 145 1.41 6.01 3.44
N TYR A 146 1.34 7.26 3.85
CA TYR A 146 0.34 8.20 3.35
C TYR A 146 0.91 9.59 3.10
N ALA A 147 0.33 10.27 2.10
CA ALA A 147 0.57 11.67 1.80
C ALA A 147 -0.08 12.54 2.89
N ASN A 148 0.74 13.38 3.54
CA ASN A 148 0.34 14.14 4.70
C ASN A 148 -0.15 15.54 4.32
N LYS A 149 -1.44 15.79 4.51
CA LYS A 149 -2.08 17.09 4.35
C LYS A 149 -1.48 18.16 5.28
N GLN A 150 -1.14 17.80 6.52
CA GLN A 150 -0.62 18.71 7.55
C GLN A 150 0.90 18.92 7.47
N ASN A 151 1.48 18.89 6.26
CA ASN A 151 2.91 19.12 6.10
C ASN A 151 3.27 20.61 6.26
N LEU A 152 4.52 20.91 6.65
CA LEU A 152 5.01 22.26 6.92
C LEU A 152 4.77 23.22 5.75
N LYS A 153 4.96 22.76 4.50
CA LYS A 153 4.72 23.59 3.30
C LYS A 153 3.25 23.99 3.19
N ALA A 154 2.32 23.08 3.45
CA ALA A 154 0.89 23.35 3.45
C ALA A 154 0.50 24.35 4.54
N ILE A 155 1.07 24.19 5.76
CA ILE A 155 0.84 25.11 6.87
C ILE A 155 1.31 26.52 6.52
N VAL A 156 2.54 26.67 5.99
CA VAL A 156 3.08 27.98 5.60
C VAL A 156 2.24 28.62 4.48
N ARG A 157 1.83 27.84 3.48
CA ARG A 157 0.96 28.37 2.39
C ARG A 157 -0.39 28.83 2.92
N TYR A 158 -0.99 28.10 3.84
CA TYR A 158 -2.25 28.46 4.46
C TYR A 158 -2.15 29.77 5.28
N VAL A 159 -1.13 29.87 6.14
CA VAL A 159 -0.88 31.10 6.93
C VAL A 159 -0.63 32.30 6.03
N LEU A 160 0.08 32.11 4.92
CA LEU A 160 0.32 33.16 3.91
C LEU A 160 -0.85 33.39 2.94
N ARG A 161 -2.02 32.75 3.16
CA ARG A 161 -3.21 32.83 2.29
C ARG A 161 -2.94 32.47 0.83
N LYS A 162 -2.03 31.49 0.60
CA LYS A 162 -1.65 30.99 -0.74
C LYS A 162 -2.31 29.64 -1.08
N GLN A 163 -3.30 29.23 -0.30
CA GLN A 163 -4.17 28.07 -0.54
C GLN A 163 -5.49 28.25 0.21
N ASP A 164 -6.56 27.67 -0.31
CA ASP A 164 -7.93 27.85 0.20
C ASP A 164 -8.34 26.80 1.21
N TRP A 165 -7.72 25.62 1.19
CA TRP A 165 -8.01 24.53 2.11
C TRP A 165 -7.13 24.59 3.37
N SER A 166 -7.73 24.22 4.51
CA SER A 166 -7.04 24.18 5.80
C SER A 166 -6.23 22.89 5.97
N PRO A 167 -4.94 22.95 6.35
CA PRO A 167 -4.16 21.78 6.69
C PRO A 167 -4.54 21.19 8.07
N PHE A 168 -5.40 21.86 8.85
CA PHE A 168 -5.73 21.48 10.22
C PHE A 168 -7.05 20.74 10.37
N ASP A 169 -7.96 20.79 9.39
CA ASP A 169 -9.16 19.97 9.40
C ASP A 169 -8.90 18.54 8.91
N LYS A 170 -9.78 17.61 9.28
CA LYS A 170 -9.62 16.17 8.98
C LYS A 170 -10.09 15.77 7.59
N THR A 171 -10.76 16.65 6.86
CA THR A 171 -11.29 16.35 5.53
C THR A 171 -10.15 16.08 4.56
N PRO A 172 -10.12 14.97 3.83
CA PRO A 172 -9.11 14.74 2.79
C PRO A 172 -9.13 15.83 1.73
N VAL A 173 -7.97 16.14 1.15
CA VAL A 173 -7.87 17.05 0.02
C VAL A 173 -7.51 16.27 -1.22
N GLU A 174 -8.37 16.34 -2.22
CA GLU A 174 -8.12 15.78 -3.55
C GLU A 174 -7.50 16.87 -4.44
N PHE A 175 -6.27 16.65 -4.89
CA PHE A 175 -5.55 17.62 -5.73
C PHE A 175 -5.78 17.40 -7.23
N ILE A 176 -5.88 16.14 -7.61
CA ILE A 176 -6.24 15.66 -8.95
C ILE A 176 -7.11 14.43 -8.74
N PRO A 177 -7.93 14.01 -9.71
CA PRO A 177 -8.81 12.86 -9.57
C PRO A 177 -8.09 11.65 -8.96
N LEU A 178 -8.65 11.11 -7.88
CA LEU A 178 -8.10 9.98 -7.11
C LEU A 178 -6.67 10.21 -6.60
N ASN A 179 -6.37 11.42 -6.11
CA ASN A 179 -5.08 11.69 -5.46
C ASN A 179 -5.29 12.58 -4.23
N PHE A 180 -5.31 11.94 -3.07
CA PHE A 180 -5.70 12.54 -1.79
C PHE A 180 -4.51 12.72 -0.85
N ASP A 181 -4.46 13.86 -0.16
CA ASP A 181 -3.66 14.03 1.05
C ASP A 181 -4.56 13.89 2.28
N PHE A 182 -4.07 13.17 3.29
CA PHE A 182 -4.82 12.86 4.50
C PHE A 182 -4.26 13.56 5.73
N HIS A 183 -5.15 13.95 6.64
CA HIS A 183 -4.74 14.48 7.93
C HIS A 183 -4.28 13.34 8.85
N PRO A 184 -3.15 13.49 9.60
CA PRO A 184 -2.61 12.43 10.45
C PRO A 184 -3.60 11.90 11.50
N VAL A 185 -4.45 12.77 12.04
CA VAL A 185 -5.46 12.36 13.02
C VAL A 185 -6.53 11.48 12.36
N ALA A 186 -6.99 11.80 11.13
CA ALA A 186 -7.96 10.99 10.41
C ALA A 186 -7.41 9.57 10.15
N ILE A 187 -6.19 9.45 9.64
CA ILE A 187 -5.54 8.14 9.45
C ILE A 187 -5.46 7.35 10.76
N ASN A 188 -5.10 8.01 11.87
CA ASN A 188 -5.01 7.36 13.18
C ASN A 188 -6.39 6.87 13.67
N GLU A 189 -7.45 7.66 13.47
CA GLU A 189 -8.82 7.30 13.83
C GLU A 189 -9.30 6.11 12.98
N TRP A 190 -9.10 6.13 11.67
CA TRP A 190 -9.49 5.05 10.77
C TRP A 190 -8.75 3.75 11.09
N LEU A 191 -7.44 3.79 11.29
CA LEU A 191 -6.67 2.60 11.69
C LEU A 191 -7.22 1.98 12.98
N ARG A 192 -7.52 2.81 13.99
CA ARG A 192 -8.07 2.31 15.26
C ARG A 192 -9.48 1.75 15.07
N ALA A 193 -10.33 2.43 14.31
CA ALA A 193 -11.71 2.02 14.06
C ALA A 193 -11.79 0.63 13.39
N VAL A 194 -10.86 0.31 12.48
CA VAL A 194 -10.80 -1.00 11.83
C VAL A 194 -10.00 -2.04 12.63
N GLY A 195 -9.54 -1.74 13.85
CA GLY A 195 -8.91 -2.71 14.76
C GLY A 195 -7.39 -2.79 14.66
N PHE A 196 -6.71 -1.68 14.37
CA PHE A 196 -5.25 -1.56 14.48
C PHE A 196 -4.82 -0.79 15.72
N ALA A 197 -3.75 -1.25 16.37
CA ALA A 197 -3.00 -0.50 17.37
C ALA A 197 -1.73 0.08 16.72
N ILE A 198 -1.56 1.41 16.80
CA ILE A 198 -0.41 2.10 16.20
C ILE A 198 0.80 1.92 17.12
N GLU A 199 1.88 1.35 16.59
CA GLU A 199 3.12 1.10 17.35
C GLU A 199 4.20 2.15 17.11
N ARG A 200 4.34 2.64 15.88
CA ARG A 200 5.41 3.57 15.51
C ARG A 200 5.01 4.46 14.35
N ARG A 201 5.49 5.70 14.36
CA ARG A 201 5.36 6.67 13.27
C ARG A 201 6.74 7.19 12.89
N LEU A 202 6.97 7.36 11.59
CA LEU A 202 8.16 8.00 11.06
C LEU A 202 7.74 9.15 10.13
N ALA A 203 8.38 10.30 10.33
CA ALA A 203 8.27 11.44 9.43
C ALA A 203 9.31 11.28 8.32
N VAL A 204 8.89 11.27 7.06
CA VAL A 204 9.76 10.95 5.92
C VAL A 204 9.69 12.06 4.88
N SER A 205 10.76 12.22 4.12
CA SER A 205 10.89 13.24 3.07
C SER A 205 10.99 14.69 3.61
N HIS A 206 11.76 14.91 4.69
CA HIS A 206 12.01 16.23 5.28
C HIS A 206 12.61 17.23 4.27
N PHE A 207 13.46 16.77 3.38
CA PHE A 207 14.24 17.59 2.45
C PHE A 207 13.71 17.53 1.01
N ARG A 208 12.38 17.32 0.83
CA ARG A 208 11.73 17.25 -0.48
C ARG A 208 11.59 18.63 -1.13
N MET A 209 12.69 19.36 -1.25
CA MET A 209 12.78 20.67 -1.89
C MET A 209 13.69 20.58 -3.12
N GLY A 210 13.20 21.08 -4.27
CA GLY A 210 13.92 20.98 -5.54
C GLY A 210 15.32 21.60 -5.49
N TRP A 211 15.51 22.73 -4.78
CA TRP A 211 16.82 23.36 -4.59
C TRP A 211 17.78 22.45 -3.84
N LEU A 212 17.36 21.87 -2.70
CA LEU A 212 18.21 20.94 -1.93
C LEU A 212 18.60 19.73 -2.77
N LYS A 213 17.66 19.13 -3.48
CA LYS A 213 17.92 17.95 -4.33
C LYS A 213 18.88 18.20 -5.48
N ARG A 214 19.01 19.46 -5.94
CA ARG A 214 19.96 19.83 -6.99
C ARG A 214 21.36 20.18 -6.47
N ASN A 215 21.44 20.71 -5.25
CA ASN A 215 22.71 21.29 -4.74
C ASN A 215 23.35 20.45 -3.63
N VAL A 216 22.65 19.46 -3.06
CA VAL A 216 23.16 18.62 -1.97
C VAL A 216 23.20 17.17 -2.43
N PRO A 217 24.29 16.45 -2.20
CA PRO A 217 24.39 15.03 -2.57
C PRO A 217 23.25 14.22 -1.99
N THR A 218 22.58 13.40 -2.80
CA THR A 218 21.42 12.58 -2.42
C THR A 218 21.68 11.71 -1.19
N ARG A 219 22.88 11.12 -1.09
CA ARG A 219 23.28 10.27 0.04
C ARG A 219 23.26 11.03 1.37
N LEU A 220 23.68 12.30 1.36
CA LEU A 220 23.66 13.16 2.54
C LEU A 220 22.22 13.49 2.94
N LEU A 221 21.38 13.88 1.98
CA LEU A 221 19.95 14.14 2.24
C LEU A 221 19.24 12.91 2.80
N VAL A 222 19.50 11.73 2.24
CA VAL A 222 18.94 10.45 2.71
C VAL A 222 19.41 10.13 4.13
N GLY A 223 20.70 10.34 4.42
CA GLY A 223 21.27 10.13 5.76
C GLY A 223 20.64 11.05 6.81
N LEU A 224 20.53 12.34 6.50
CA LEU A 224 19.88 13.33 7.37
C LEU A 224 18.38 13.03 7.54
N ASP A 225 17.67 12.69 6.46
CA ASP A 225 16.27 12.26 6.56
C ASP A 225 16.15 11.07 7.51
N GLY A 226 17.00 10.07 7.32
CA GLY A 226 17.07 8.93 8.21
C GLY A 226 17.25 9.32 9.69
N LEU A 227 18.10 10.30 10.00
CA LEU A 227 18.30 10.77 11.37
C LEU A 227 17.01 11.36 11.97
N PHE A 228 16.26 12.14 11.17
CA PHE A 228 15.06 12.83 11.64
C PHE A 228 13.78 11.99 11.58
N GLN A 229 13.72 10.90 10.82
CA GLN A 229 12.53 10.06 10.70
C GLN A 229 11.87 9.68 12.05
N PRO A 230 12.61 9.30 13.11
CA PRO A 230 12.00 8.92 14.39
C PRO A 230 11.18 10.02 15.05
N LEU A 231 11.43 11.29 14.69
CA LEU A 231 10.67 12.43 15.22
C LEU A 231 9.19 12.42 14.79
N GLY A 232 8.79 11.54 13.86
CA GLY A 232 7.39 11.33 13.48
C GLY A 232 6.46 10.93 14.62
N GLY A 233 7.00 10.48 15.76
CA GLY A 233 6.25 10.29 17.00
C GLY A 233 5.88 11.60 17.69
N LEU A 234 6.67 12.65 17.53
CA LEU A 234 6.52 13.97 18.17
C LEU A 234 5.85 14.97 17.22
N TRP A 235 6.33 15.08 16.00
CA TRP A 235 5.78 15.98 14.99
C TRP A 235 5.54 15.27 13.67
N GLN A 236 4.48 15.66 12.95
CA GLN A 236 4.06 15.06 11.70
C GLN A 236 3.95 16.14 10.63
N LEU A 237 5.08 16.84 10.36
CA LEU A 237 5.14 18.02 9.48
C LEU A 237 5.78 17.73 8.12
N THR A 238 6.15 16.47 7.85
CA THR A 238 6.71 16.06 6.56
C THR A 238 5.62 15.70 5.55
N PRO A 239 5.88 15.76 4.24
CA PRO A 239 4.90 15.44 3.21
C PRO A 239 4.54 13.95 3.14
N SER A 240 5.36 13.06 3.71
CA SER A 240 5.09 11.62 3.75
C SER A 240 5.24 11.10 5.18
N MET A 241 4.27 10.34 5.63
CA MET A 241 4.25 9.70 6.94
C MET A 241 4.19 8.19 6.80
N PHE A 242 5.03 7.50 7.56
CA PHE A 242 5.01 6.04 7.66
C PHE A 242 4.52 5.62 9.03
N VAL A 243 3.62 4.65 9.05
CA VAL A 243 3.04 4.09 10.28
C VAL A 243 3.26 2.59 10.31
N ARG A 244 3.77 2.06 11.42
CA ARG A 244 3.63 0.66 11.75
C ARG A 244 2.46 0.50 12.71
N ALA A 245 1.49 -0.30 12.29
CA ALA A 245 0.35 -0.69 13.09
C ALA A 245 0.34 -2.20 13.32
N ARG A 246 -0.28 -2.64 14.39
CA ARG A 246 -0.45 -4.04 14.77
C ARG A 246 -1.93 -4.39 14.75
N ALA A 247 -2.28 -5.45 14.07
CA ALA A 247 -3.64 -5.98 14.09
C ALA A 247 -4.03 -6.47 15.50
N ASN A 248 -5.22 -6.11 15.97
CA ASN A 248 -5.77 -6.60 17.24
C ASN A 248 -6.17 -8.09 17.13
N GLU A 249 -6.44 -8.74 18.24
CA GLU A 249 -6.70 -10.19 18.34
C GLU A 249 -8.13 -10.60 17.95
N GLY A 250 -8.77 -9.91 17.01
CA GLY A 250 -10.18 -10.19 16.64
C GLY A 250 -10.37 -11.01 15.37
N THR A 251 -9.30 -11.38 14.65
CA THR A 251 -9.39 -12.13 13.39
C THR A 251 -9.00 -13.60 13.62
N PRO A 252 -9.72 -14.57 13.03
CA PRO A 252 -9.26 -15.96 13.03
C PRO A 252 -7.94 -16.10 12.26
N VAL A 253 -7.15 -17.10 12.55
CA VAL A 253 -6.00 -17.50 11.73
C VAL A 253 -6.52 -18.37 10.59
N ALA A 254 -6.03 -18.15 9.37
CA ALA A 254 -6.36 -18.96 8.21
C ALA A 254 -6.04 -20.45 8.45
N LYS A 255 -6.90 -21.33 7.99
CA LYS A 255 -6.66 -22.79 8.12
C LYS A 255 -5.53 -23.25 7.18
N PRO A 256 -4.78 -24.26 7.56
CA PRO A 256 -3.79 -24.83 6.66
C PRO A 256 -4.39 -25.24 5.31
N GLY A 257 -3.76 -24.85 4.21
CA GLY A 257 -4.23 -25.10 2.84
C GLY A 257 -5.23 -24.09 2.29
N GLU A 258 -5.80 -23.19 3.11
CA GLU A 258 -6.61 -22.08 2.62
C GLU A 258 -5.72 -20.89 2.25
N PHE A 259 -5.96 -20.30 1.08
CA PHE A 259 -5.20 -19.14 0.60
C PHE A 259 -6.09 -18.06 -0.02
N PHE A 260 -6.79 -18.41 -1.09
CA PHE A 260 -7.70 -17.50 -1.77
C PHE A 260 -9.15 -17.67 -1.32
N LYS A 261 -9.92 -16.57 -1.34
CA LYS A 261 -11.38 -16.56 -1.30
C LYS A 261 -11.93 -15.84 -2.52
N CYS A 262 -13.14 -16.19 -2.90
CA CYS A 262 -13.85 -15.49 -3.95
C CYS A 262 -14.16 -14.05 -3.51
N PRO A 263 -13.73 -13.00 -4.25
CA PRO A 263 -14.00 -11.61 -3.86
C PRO A 263 -15.48 -11.22 -3.95
N GLU A 264 -16.30 -12.05 -4.59
CA GLU A 264 -17.74 -11.77 -4.75
C GLU A 264 -18.61 -12.40 -3.67
N CYS A 265 -18.31 -13.65 -3.27
CA CYS A 265 -19.18 -14.35 -2.29
C CYS A 265 -18.43 -14.78 -1.01
N GLY A 266 -17.13 -14.53 -0.92
CA GLY A 266 -16.32 -14.86 0.26
C GLY A 266 -16.00 -16.35 0.45
N THR A 267 -16.50 -17.24 -0.42
CA THR A 267 -16.22 -18.70 -0.33
C THR A 267 -14.74 -18.96 -0.59
N ALA A 268 -14.09 -19.77 0.28
CA ALA A 268 -12.71 -20.20 0.07
C ALA A 268 -12.58 -20.93 -1.29
N LEU A 269 -11.54 -20.58 -2.03
CA LEU A 269 -11.27 -21.19 -3.33
C LEU A 269 -10.30 -22.35 -3.12
N PRO A 270 -10.61 -23.54 -3.66
CA PRO A 270 -9.68 -24.67 -3.60
C PRO A 270 -8.44 -24.39 -4.44
N GLU A 271 -7.38 -25.15 -4.23
CA GLU A 271 -6.29 -25.21 -5.19
C GLU A 271 -6.87 -25.56 -6.57
N GLY A 272 -6.60 -24.69 -7.56
CA GLY A 272 -7.18 -24.78 -8.88
C GLY A 272 -6.28 -25.48 -9.90
N SER A 273 -6.73 -25.43 -11.14
CA SER A 273 -5.88 -25.79 -12.29
C SER A 273 -4.76 -24.74 -12.47
N ALA A 274 -3.83 -25.00 -13.38
CA ALA A 274 -2.78 -24.05 -13.75
C ALA A 274 -3.34 -22.77 -14.44
N THR A 275 -4.60 -22.76 -14.87
CA THR A 275 -5.20 -21.70 -15.68
C THR A 275 -6.35 -20.96 -15.00
N HIS A 276 -6.97 -21.52 -13.97
CA HIS A 276 -8.12 -20.88 -13.30
C HIS A 276 -8.42 -21.45 -11.91
N LEU A 277 -9.19 -20.70 -11.14
CA LEU A 277 -9.79 -21.11 -9.86
C LEU A 277 -11.32 -21.05 -9.99
N ASP A 278 -12.02 -22.14 -9.67
CA ASP A 278 -13.48 -22.22 -9.70
C ASP A 278 -14.08 -21.96 -8.30
N CYS A 279 -15.00 -21.02 -8.21
CA CYS A 279 -15.75 -20.77 -6.98
C CYS A 279 -16.95 -21.71 -6.88
N LYS A 280 -16.93 -22.63 -5.93
CA LYS A 280 -18.06 -23.55 -5.65
C LYS A 280 -19.28 -22.85 -5.05
N GLY A 281 -19.12 -21.63 -4.49
CA GLY A 281 -20.21 -20.90 -3.85
C GLY A 281 -21.08 -20.14 -4.84
N CYS A 282 -20.50 -19.46 -5.84
CA CYS A 282 -21.24 -18.64 -6.79
C CYS A 282 -21.01 -19.01 -8.26
N GLY A 283 -20.25 -20.09 -8.55
CA GLY A 283 -20.00 -20.58 -9.89
C GLY A 283 -19.03 -19.72 -10.73
N ARG A 284 -18.52 -18.61 -10.20
CA ARG A 284 -17.56 -17.77 -10.92
C ARG A 284 -16.21 -18.45 -11.08
N ARG A 285 -15.55 -18.14 -12.16
CA ARG A 285 -14.22 -18.62 -12.51
C ARG A 285 -13.24 -17.45 -12.57
N TRP A 286 -12.07 -17.60 -11.93
CA TRP A 286 -11.01 -16.59 -11.87
C TRP A 286 -9.79 -17.07 -12.63
N GLY A 287 -9.36 -16.30 -13.62
CA GLY A 287 -8.28 -16.71 -14.54
C GLY A 287 -6.89 -16.60 -13.94
N ILE A 288 -5.98 -17.45 -14.44
CA ILE A 288 -4.53 -17.35 -14.16
C ILE A 288 -3.83 -17.26 -15.51
N GLN A 289 -3.17 -16.14 -15.77
CA GLN A 289 -2.47 -15.89 -17.05
C GLN A 289 -1.01 -15.52 -16.78
N GLY A 290 -0.09 -16.26 -17.37
CA GLY A 290 1.35 -16.02 -17.19
C GLY A 290 1.79 -16.08 -15.71
N GLY A 291 1.13 -16.88 -14.86
CA GLY A 291 1.40 -16.96 -13.44
C GLY A 291 0.83 -15.82 -12.59
N ILE A 292 0.01 -14.94 -13.19
CA ILE A 292 -0.72 -13.87 -12.49
C ILE A 292 -2.15 -14.34 -12.24
N TYR A 293 -2.55 -14.42 -10.96
CA TYR A 293 -3.93 -14.66 -10.54
C TYR A 293 -4.75 -13.40 -10.76
N ASN A 294 -5.81 -13.47 -11.57
CA ASN A 294 -6.64 -12.30 -11.89
C ASN A 294 -8.01 -12.40 -11.24
N PHE A 295 -8.25 -11.53 -10.25
CA PHE A 295 -9.51 -11.42 -9.50
C PHE A 295 -10.29 -10.14 -9.82
N LYS A 296 -9.92 -9.40 -10.88
CA LYS A 296 -10.64 -8.18 -11.29
C LYS A 296 -11.97 -8.50 -11.95
N GLN A 297 -11.99 -9.54 -12.77
CA GLN A 297 -13.18 -9.96 -13.52
C GLN A 297 -13.18 -11.48 -13.68
N ALA A 298 -14.34 -12.09 -13.43
CA ALA A 298 -14.57 -13.51 -13.71
C ALA A 298 -14.56 -13.77 -15.22
N ILE A 299 -14.09 -14.95 -15.62
CA ILE A 299 -14.02 -15.42 -17.01
C ILE A 299 -15.14 -16.41 -17.31
#